data_6340da51d9b76e894fc1d83d860a6d9e
#
_entry.id   6340da51d9b76e894fc1d83d860a6d9e
#
_cell.length_a   1.000
_cell.length_b   1.000
_cell.length_c   1.000
_cell.angle_alpha   90.00
_cell.angle_beta   90.00
_cell.angle_gamma   90.00
#
_symmetry.space_group_name_H-M   'P 1'
#
loop_
_entity.id
_entity.type
_entity.pdbx_description
1 polymer ?
#
loop_
_entity_poly.entity_id
_entity_poly.type
_entity_poly.pdbx_seq_one_letter_code
_entity_poly.pdbx_strand_id
1 'polypeptide(L)'
;VFHYRSPDRIIYDEEYTDRLIRENYADIYAYCFRHLGHRETAEDLTQETFLRFLRNVERYREYGKIKNYLYVVAGNVIRDHYRNQKEIPVEQELRAERDPKPDMAVEHAAERVGVREALAALESPDREIVILRYYQELKIRDIAAVMRMPASTVRYRLKAAEKELRRRLEKGGGTEWTEN
;
A
#
# COMPACT_ATOMS: atom_id res chain seq x y z
N VAL A 1 18.53 19.95 19.06
CA VAL A 1 19.47 19.30 19.99
C VAL A 1 18.95 17.89 20.23
N PHE A 2 19.54 16.90 19.54
CA PHE A 2 19.15 15.50 19.72
C PHE A 2 19.56 15.03 21.11
N HIS A 3 18.61 14.76 21.97
CA HIS A 3 18.85 14.06 23.24
C HIS A 3 18.74 12.55 22.98
N TYR A 4 19.86 11.94 22.61
CA TYR A 4 20.02 10.49 22.56
C TYR A 4 20.05 9.95 24.00
N ARG A 5 18.92 9.43 24.45
CA ARG A 5 18.82 8.73 25.73
C ARG A 5 18.43 7.28 25.47
N SER A 6 19.40 6.40 25.47
CA SER A 6 19.37 4.96 25.27
C SER A 6 19.20 4.48 23.83
N PRO A 7 19.93 3.44 23.38
CA PRO A 7 19.84 2.92 22.01
C PRO A 7 18.49 2.32 21.65
N ASP A 8 17.56 2.21 22.60
CA ASP A 8 16.28 1.51 22.44
C ASP A 8 15.04 2.42 22.44
N ARG A 9 15.16 3.72 22.60
CA ARG A 9 14.01 4.62 22.72
C ARG A 9 14.25 5.95 22.00
N ILE A 10 13.69 6.09 20.82
CA ILE A 10 13.64 7.37 20.11
C ILE A 10 12.55 8.22 20.78
N ILE A 11 12.93 9.40 21.24
CA ILE A 11 11.96 10.42 21.65
C ILE A 11 11.53 11.12 20.37
N TYR A 12 10.28 10.89 19.98
CA TYR A 12 9.66 11.59 18.88
C TYR A 12 9.29 12.99 19.36
N ASP A 13 10.16 13.97 19.08
CA ASP A 13 9.81 15.38 19.22
C ASP A 13 8.89 15.82 18.06
N GLU A 14 8.31 17.00 18.17
CA GLU A 14 7.38 17.53 17.18
C GLU A 14 8.05 17.68 15.81
N GLU A 15 9.29 18.14 15.76
CA GLU A 15 10.05 18.34 14.52
C GLU A 15 10.35 17.00 13.81
N TYR A 16 10.73 15.98 14.55
CA TYR A 16 10.97 14.64 14.02
C TYR A 16 9.67 14.03 13.48
N THR A 17 8.59 14.17 14.24
CA THR A 17 7.27 13.67 13.86
C THR A 17 6.76 14.30 12.57
N ASP A 18 6.86 15.63 12.46
CA ASP A 18 6.49 16.37 11.26
C ASP A 18 7.29 15.93 10.04
N ARG A 19 8.60 15.78 10.18
CA ARG A 19 9.47 15.31 9.10
C ARG A 19 9.10 13.90 8.67
N LEU A 20 8.90 12.99 9.62
CA LEU A 20 8.51 11.61 9.36
C LEU A 20 7.20 11.54 8.57
N ILE A 21 6.19 12.32 8.97
CA ILE A 21 4.91 12.38 8.27
C ILE A 21 5.13 12.90 6.84
N ARG A 22 5.82 14.03 6.66
CA ARG A 22 6.06 14.62 5.34
C ARG A 22 6.80 13.67 4.40
N GLU A 23 7.83 12.99 4.89
CA GLU A 23 8.63 12.05 4.09
C GLU A 23 7.86 10.81 3.64
N ASN A 24 6.86 10.38 4.41
CA ASN A 24 6.14 9.12 4.16
C ASN A 24 4.69 9.31 3.71
N TYR A 25 4.13 10.53 3.78
CA TYR A 25 2.71 10.77 3.49
C TYR A 25 2.32 10.34 2.08
N ALA A 26 3.08 10.76 1.08
CA ALA A 26 2.79 10.45 -0.33
C ALA A 26 2.79 8.94 -0.61
N ASP A 27 3.71 8.20 -0.01
CA ASP A 27 3.81 6.75 -0.18
C ASP A 27 2.65 6.01 0.49
N ILE A 28 2.27 6.41 1.71
CA ILE A 28 1.15 5.81 2.44
C ILE A 28 -0.17 6.17 1.78
N TYR A 29 -0.33 7.42 1.32
CA TYR A 29 -1.50 7.83 0.54
C TYR A 29 -1.64 7.01 -0.75
N ALA A 30 -0.57 6.89 -1.52
CA ALA A 30 -0.56 6.10 -2.75
C ALA A 30 -0.90 4.62 -2.47
N TYR A 31 -0.42 4.06 -1.37
CA TYR A 31 -0.75 2.71 -0.92
C TYR A 31 -2.25 2.58 -0.59
N CYS A 32 -2.80 3.49 0.22
CA CYS A 32 -4.23 3.51 0.54
C CYS A 32 -5.10 3.68 -0.72
N PHE A 33 -4.74 4.64 -1.59
CA PHE A 33 -5.50 4.90 -2.82
C PHE A 33 -5.54 3.69 -3.76
N ARG A 34 -4.45 2.94 -3.90
CA ARG A 34 -4.43 1.72 -4.73
C ARG A 34 -5.31 0.60 -4.19
N HIS A 35 -5.54 0.57 -2.90
CA HIS A 35 -6.45 -0.40 -2.29
C HIS A 35 -7.93 0.00 -2.38
N LEU A 36 -8.22 1.30 -2.32
CA LEU A 36 -9.56 1.83 -2.15
C LEU A 36 -10.15 2.37 -3.46
N GLY A 37 -9.32 2.96 -4.31
CA GLY A 37 -9.76 3.61 -5.57
C GLY A 37 -10.53 4.92 -5.37
N HIS A 38 -10.71 5.38 -4.13
CA HIS A 38 -11.46 6.58 -3.77
C HIS A 38 -10.58 7.57 -3.00
N ARG A 39 -10.51 8.82 -3.48
CA ARG A 39 -9.56 9.82 -2.99
C ARG A 39 -9.81 10.20 -1.53
N GLU A 40 -11.01 10.62 -1.21
CA GLU A 40 -11.35 11.09 0.14
C GLU A 40 -11.11 9.99 1.18
N THR A 41 -11.59 8.77 0.90
CA THR A 41 -11.36 7.62 1.78
C THR A 41 -9.85 7.31 1.94
N ALA A 42 -9.07 7.44 0.87
CA ALA A 42 -7.63 7.22 0.93
C ALA A 42 -6.92 8.30 1.79
N GLU A 43 -7.35 9.56 1.70
CA GLU A 43 -6.86 10.65 2.56
C GLU A 43 -7.19 10.37 4.03
N ASP A 44 -8.43 9.99 4.33
CA ASP A 44 -8.88 9.66 5.69
C ASP A 44 -8.09 8.49 6.29
N LEU A 45 -7.93 7.39 5.54
CA LEU A 45 -7.20 6.23 6.04
C LEU A 45 -5.69 6.49 6.13
N THR A 46 -5.15 7.40 5.34
CA THR A 46 -3.77 7.86 5.48
C THR A 46 -3.60 8.63 6.79
N GLN A 47 -4.48 9.56 7.10
CA GLN A 47 -4.47 10.30 8.37
C GLN A 47 -4.62 9.34 9.57
N GLU A 48 -5.59 8.42 9.52
CA GLU A 48 -5.79 7.41 10.56
C GLU A 48 -4.55 6.52 10.75
N THR A 49 -3.84 6.21 9.66
CA THR A 49 -2.58 5.45 9.72
C THR A 49 -1.54 6.18 10.56
N PHE A 50 -1.32 7.48 10.31
CA PHE A 50 -0.37 8.26 11.09
C PHE A 50 -0.84 8.47 12.52
N LEU A 51 -2.13 8.70 12.75
CA LEU A 51 -2.68 8.80 14.11
C LEU A 51 -2.48 7.51 14.91
N ARG A 52 -2.75 6.33 14.31
CA ARG A 52 -2.48 5.03 14.97
C ARG A 52 -1.00 4.79 15.19
N PHE A 53 -0.16 5.19 14.25
CA PHE A 53 1.29 5.12 14.41
C PHE A 53 1.72 5.94 15.62
N LEU A 54 1.32 7.22 15.72
CA LEU A 54 1.70 8.12 16.80
C LEU A 54 1.20 7.65 18.17
N ARG A 55 -0.02 7.13 18.26
CA ARG A 55 -0.57 6.54 19.50
C ARG A 55 0.23 5.34 20.01
N ASN A 56 0.92 4.63 19.11
CA ASN A 56 1.66 3.41 19.43
C ASN A 56 3.18 3.58 19.27
N VAL A 57 3.64 4.78 19.01
CA VAL A 57 5.05 5.09 18.71
C VAL A 57 5.99 4.64 19.84
N GLU A 58 5.56 4.72 21.09
CA GLU A 58 6.36 4.27 22.26
C GLU A 58 6.64 2.76 22.26
N ARG A 59 5.80 1.98 21.57
CA ARG A 59 5.96 0.52 21.40
C ARG A 59 6.79 0.16 20.19
N TYR A 60 7.02 1.14 19.30
CA TYR A 60 7.84 0.94 18.12
C TYR A 60 9.31 0.99 18.50
N ARG A 61 10.02 -0.10 18.27
CA ARG A 61 11.49 -0.14 18.35
C ARG A 61 12.03 0.10 16.95
N GLU A 62 12.76 1.19 16.77
CA GLU A 62 13.31 1.54 15.47
C GLU A 62 14.48 0.62 15.10
N TYR A 63 14.22 -0.29 14.18
CA TYR A 63 15.25 -1.06 13.47
C TYR A 63 15.55 -0.47 12.09
N GLY A 64 15.43 0.86 11.92
CA GLY A 64 15.68 1.56 10.65
C GLY A 64 14.68 1.24 9.53
N LYS A 65 13.47 0.76 9.85
CA LYS A 65 12.45 0.36 8.87
C LYS A 65 11.07 0.92 9.19
N ILE A 66 11.02 2.19 9.60
CA ILE A 66 9.78 2.87 9.96
C ILE A 66 8.73 2.81 8.85
N LYS A 67 9.16 2.94 7.60
CA LYS A 67 8.31 2.85 6.42
C LYS A 67 7.60 1.48 6.32
N ASN A 68 8.32 0.38 6.60
CA ASN A 68 7.71 -0.95 6.63
C ASN A 68 6.64 -1.07 7.72
N TYR A 69 6.90 -0.47 8.89
CA TYR A 69 5.92 -0.46 9.97
C TYR A 69 4.69 0.39 9.62
N LEU A 70 4.86 1.52 8.96
CA LEU A 70 3.75 2.33 8.46
C LEU A 70 2.86 1.52 7.49
N TYR A 71 3.44 0.70 6.59
CA TYR A 71 2.63 -0.20 5.75
C TYR A 71 1.88 -1.27 6.55
N VAL A 72 2.47 -1.79 7.63
CA VAL A 72 1.73 -2.69 8.54
C VAL A 72 0.53 -2.00 9.15
N VAL A 73 0.71 -0.76 9.64
CA VAL A 73 -0.38 0.04 10.22
C VAL A 73 -1.45 0.35 9.17
N ALA A 74 -1.04 0.83 7.98
CA ALA A 74 -1.94 1.15 6.87
C ALA A 74 -2.75 -0.08 6.43
N GLY A 75 -2.11 -1.24 6.27
CA GLY A 75 -2.80 -2.49 5.94
C GLY A 75 -3.82 -2.92 7.00
N ASN A 76 -3.55 -2.66 8.29
CA ASN A 76 -4.53 -2.89 9.35
C ASN A 76 -5.72 -1.92 9.24
N VAL A 77 -5.45 -0.63 9.01
CA VAL A 77 -6.48 0.40 8.84
C VAL A 77 -7.39 0.08 7.67
N ILE A 78 -6.83 -0.33 6.53
CA ILE A 78 -7.59 -0.75 5.34
C ILE A 78 -8.45 -1.98 5.63
N ARG A 79 -7.91 -3.00 6.31
CA ARG A 79 -8.68 -4.20 6.68
C ARG A 79 -9.83 -3.88 7.63
N ASP A 80 -9.59 -2.99 8.60
CA ASP A 80 -10.64 -2.53 9.52
C ASP A 80 -11.73 -1.78 8.76
N HIS A 81 -11.37 -0.91 7.82
CA HIS A 81 -12.31 -0.19 6.98
C HIS A 81 -13.23 -1.16 6.19
N TYR A 82 -12.66 -2.14 5.48
CA TYR A 82 -13.46 -3.12 4.75
C TYR A 82 -14.31 -4.03 5.66
N ARG A 83 -13.84 -4.34 6.86
CA ARG A 83 -14.62 -5.11 7.83
C ARG A 83 -15.86 -4.33 8.27
N ASN A 84 -15.68 -3.05 8.57
CA ASN A 84 -16.79 -2.20 9.00
C ASN A 84 -17.79 -1.91 7.87
N GLN A 85 -17.33 -1.83 6.61
CA GLN A 85 -18.21 -1.67 5.45
C GLN A 85 -19.09 -2.90 5.17
N LYS A 86 -18.64 -4.12 5.48
CA LYS A 86 -19.45 -5.34 5.31
C LYS A 86 -20.68 -5.38 6.23
N GLU A 87 -20.71 -4.56 7.26
CA GLU A 87 -21.86 -4.41 8.17
C GLU A 87 -22.90 -3.41 7.65
N ILE A 88 -22.60 -2.67 6.57
CA ILE A 88 -23.51 -1.73 5.93
C ILE A 88 -23.68 -2.16 4.47
N PRO A 89 -24.87 -2.64 4.04
CA PRO A 89 -25.10 -2.93 2.62
C PRO A 89 -25.19 -1.61 1.86
N VAL A 90 -24.14 -1.23 1.17
CA VAL A 90 -24.13 -0.10 0.26
C VAL A 90 -23.68 -0.57 -1.10
N GLU A 91 -24.57 -0.43 -2.08
CA GLU A 91 -24.23 -0.40 -3.49
C GLU A 91 -23.27 0.76 -3.71
N GLN A 92 -21.96 0.51 -3.66
CA GLN A 92 -20.97 1.49 -4.09
C GLN A 92 -20.57 1.19 -5.52
N GLU A 93 -21.13 1.96 -6.44
CA GLU A 93 -20.53 2.18 -7.76
C GLU A 93 -19.06 2.60 -7.57
N LEU A 94 -18.15 1.76 -8.05
CA LEU A 94 -16.73 2.08 -8.19
C LEU A 94 -16.57 3.20 -9.23
N ARG A 95 -16.83 4.44 -8.85
CA ARG A 95 -16.39 5.59 -9.64
C ARG A 95 -14.87 5.68 -9.52
N ALA A 96 -14.21 5.27 -10.58
CA ALA A 96 -12.78 5.35 -10.72
C ALA A 96 -12.33 6.82 -10.75
N GLU A 97 -11.91 7.38 -9.61
CA GLU A 97 -11.20 8.65 -9.59
C GLU A 97 -9.77 8.47 -10.11
N ARG A 98 -9.28 9.50 -10.81
CA ARG A 98 -7.97 9.49 -11.46
C ARG A 98 -6.82 9.37 -10.44
N ASP A 99 -5.82 8.55 -10.77
CA ASP A 99 -4.54 8.44 -10.06
C ASP A 99 -3.91 9.84 -9.83
N PRO A 100 -3.45 10.18 -8.62
CA PRO A 100 -2.96 11.52 -8.27
C PRO A 100 -1.60 11.90 -8.87
N LYS A 101 -0.99 11.11 -9.75
CA LYS A 101 0.16 11.54 -10.55
C LYS A 101 -0.34 12.09 -11.89
N PRO A 102 -0.46 13.44 -12.04
CA PRO A 102 -0.70 14.05 -13.34
C PRO A 102 0.65 14.13 -14.04
N ASP A 103 0.87 13.36 -15.04
CA ASP A 103 1.66 13.63 -16.23
C ASP A 103 2.07 12.33 -16.90
N MET A 104 1.13 11.74 -17.58
CA MET A 104 1.44 11.02 -18.83
C MET A 104 0.14 10.81 -19.60
N ALA A 105 0.21 11.20 -20.85
CA ALA A 105 -0.86 11.41 -21.81
C ALA A 105 -2.00 10.39 -21.84
N VAL A 106 -3.13 10.85 -22.37
CA VAL A 106 -4.42 10.18 -22.60
C VAL A 106 -4.29 8.78 -23.24
N GLU A 107 -3.17 8.50 -23.89
CA GLU A 107 -2.89 7.26 -24.63
C GLU A 107 -2.80 6.00 -23.75
N HIS A 108 -2.43 6.16 -22.46
CA HIS A 108 -2.33 5.03 -21.51
C HIS A 108 -3.53 4.89 -20.56
N ALA A 109 -4.60 5.66 -20.77
CA ALA A 109 -5.74 5.61 -19.85
C ALA A 109 -6.48 4.25 -19.89
N ALA A 110 -6.62 3.65 -21.07
CA ALA A 110 -7.25 2.34 -21.24
C ALA A 110 -6.40 1.21 -20.63
N GLU A 111 -5.07 1.25 -20.81
CA GLU A 111 -4.14 0.29 -20.21
C GLU A 111 -4.17 0.40 -18.67
N ARG A 112 -4.25 1.61 -18.13
CA ARG A 112 -4.37 1.84 -16.67
C ARG A 112 -5.67 1.30 -16.09
N VAL A 113 -6.78 1.37 -16.85
CA VAL A 113 -8.07 0.79 -16.44
C VAL A 113 -7.94 -0.73 -16.39
N GLY A 114 -7.41 -1.37 -17.42
CA GLY A 114 -7.21 -2.81 -17.46
C GLY A 114 -6.30 -3.34 -16.34
N VAL A 115 -5.20 -2.64 -16.06
CA VAL A 115 -4.29 -3.00 -14.94
C VAL A 115 -5.01 -2.87 -13.60
N ARG A 116 -5.79 -1.81 -13.39
CA ARG A 116 -6.54 -1.61 -12.15
C ARG A 116 -7.59 -2.69 -11.92
N GLU A 117 -8.35 -3.03 -12.96
CA GLU A 117 -9.34 -4.09 -12.92
C GLU A 117 -8.69 -5.46 -12.66
N ALA A 118 -7.57 -5.74 -13.32
CA ALA A 118 -6.81 -6.96 -13.10
C ALA A 118 -6.29 -7.07 -11.67
N LEU A 119 -5.77 -5.97 -11.09
CA LEU A 119 -5.36 -5.90 -9.69
C LEU A 119 -6.54 -6.06 -8.73
N ALA A 120 -7.68 -5.40 -9.00
CA ALA A 120 -8.87 -5.49 -8.18
C ALA A 120 -9.43 -6.91 -8.12
N ALA A 121 -9.23 -7.69 -9.18
CA ALA A 121 -9.67 -9.08 -9.28
C ALA A 121 -8.73 -10.09 -8.60
N LEU A 122 -7.56 -9.69 -8.12
CA LEU A 122 -6.71 -10.54 -7.27
C LEU A 122 -7.30 -10.67 -5.87
N GLU A 123 -7.07 -11.82 -5.24
CA GLU A 123 -7.35 -11.98 -3.81
C GLU A 123 -6.51 -11.01 -2.96
N SER A 124 -7.07 -10.61 -1.79
CA SER A 124 -6.46 -9.59 -0.93
C SER A 124 -4.96 -9.82 -0.63
N PRO A 125 -4.49 -11.00 -0.22
CA PRO A 125 -3.06 -11.18 0.07
C PRO A 125 -2.17 -11.01 -1.15
N ASP A 126 -2.62 -11.48 -2.32
CA ASP A 126 -1.84 -11.47 -3.55
C ASP A 126 -1.79 -10.06 -4.14
N ARG A 127 -2.92 -9.33 -4.10
CA ARG A 127 -2.99 -7.92 -4.47
C ARG A 127 -2.04 -7.08 -3.63
N GLU A 128 -2.06 -7.26 -2.31
CA GLU A 128 -1.21 -6.51 -1.38
C GLU A 128 0.28 -6.76 -1.65
N ILE A 129 0.67 -8.01 -1.90
CA ILE A 129 2.06 -8.37 -2.26
C ILE A 129 2.50 -7.68 -3.55
N VAL A 130 1.64 -7.66 -4.58
CA VAL A 130 1.92 -6.98 -5.86
C VAL A 130 2.07 -5.46 -5.64
N ILE A 131 1.16 -4.84 -4.89
CA ILE A 131 1.24 -3.39 -4.60
C ILE A 131 2.54 -3.06 -3.86
N LEU A 132 2.88 -3.81 -2.81
CA LEU A 132 4.11 -3.59 -2.06
C LEU A 132 5.36 -3.83 -2.91
N ARG A 133 5.34 -4.77 -3.84
CA ARG A 133 6.48 -5.11 -4.69
C ARG A 133 6.72 -4.09 -5.79
N TYR A 134 5.68 -3.75 -6.56
CA TYR A 134 5.82 -2.99 -7.81
C TYR A 134 5.54 -1.49 -7.67
N TYR A 135 4.69 -1.11 -6.76
CA TYR A 135 4.38 0.30 -6.54
C TYR A 135 5.14 0.91 -5.36
N GLN A 136 5.46 0.09 -4.35
CA GLN A 136 6.22 0.55 -3.19
C GLN A 136 7.67 0.05 -3.21
N GLU A 137 8.07 -0.70 -4.24
CA GLU A 137 9.43 -1.17 -4.52
C GLU A 137 10.07 -1.96 -3.36
N LEU A 138 9.26 -2.56 -2.48
CA LEU A 138 9.77 -3.30 -1.34
C LEU A 138 10.48 -4.59 -1.79
N LYS A 139 11.55 -4.93 -1.09
CA LYS A 139 12.22 -6.24 -1.25
C LYS A 139 11.36 -7.35 -0.65
N ILE A 140 11.48 -8.56 -1.17
CA ILE A 140 10.72 -9.74 -0.70
C ILE A 140 10.80 -9.92 0.82
N ARG A 141 11.98 -9.70 1.42
CA ARG A 141 12.16 -9.80 2.88
C ARG A 141 11.34 -8.76 3.66
N ASP A 142 11.18 -7.58 3.08
CA ASP A 142 10.45 -6.47 3.71
C ASP A 142 8.94 -6.69 3.56
N ILE A 143 8.49 -7.18 2.39
CA ILE A 143 7.11 -7.64 2.18
C ILE A 143 6.77 -8.78 3.16
N ALA A 144 7.68 -9.75 3.33
CA ALA A 144 7.50 -10.85 4.27
C ALA A 144 7.29 -10.35 5.72
N ALA A 145 8.04 -9.31 6.13
CA ALA A 145 7.87 -8.68 7.43
C ALA A 145 6.53 -7.92 7.54
N VAL A 146 6.16 -7.14 6.52
CA VAL A 146 4.89 -6.40 6.46
C VAL A 146 3.69 -7.33 6.50
N MET A 147 3.71 -8.40 5.68
CA MET A 147 2.63 -9.37 5.55
C MET A 147 2.63 -10.43 6.67
N ARG A 148 3.67 -10.47 7.52
CA ARG A 148 3.88 -11.51 8.53
C ARG A 148 3.83 -12.92 7.95
N MET A 149 4.46 -13.09 6.79
CA MET A 149 4.54 -14.36 6.05
C MET A 149 5.99 -14.77 5.83
N PRO A 150 6.30 -16.07 5.69
CA PRO A 150 7.62 -16.51 5.24
C PRO A 150 7.97 -15.95 3.86
N ALA A 151 9.23 -15.58 3.65
CA ALA A 151 9.69 -15.04 2.36
C ALA A 151 9.49 -16.01 1.18
N SER A 152 9.52 -17.32 1.44
CA SER A 152 9.17 -18.36 0.46
C SER A 152 7.71 -18.28 0.02
N THR A 153 6.80 -18.08 0.98
CA THR A 153 5.37 -17.89 0.72
C THR A 153 5.11 -16.62 -0.10
N VAL A 154 5.78 -15.52 0.24
CA VAL A 154 5.69 -14.26 -0.51
C VAL A 154 6.14 -14.46 -1.97
N ARG A 155 7.29 -15.14 -2.20
CA ARG A 155 7.77 -15.44 -3.58
C ARG A 155 6.77 -16.30 -4.36
N TYR A 156 6.25 -17.35 -3.73
CA TYR A 156 5.28 -18.23 -4.36
C TYR A 156 4.00 -17.47 -4.76
N ARG A 157 3.43 -16.69 -3.82
CA ARG A 157 2.22 -15.89 -4.08
C ARG A 157 2.45 -14.81 -5.12
N LEU A 158 3.59 -14.11 -5.06
CA LEU A 158 3.94 -13.09 -6.06
C LEU A 158 3.97 -13.69 -7.46
N LYS A 159 4.66 -14.84 -7.64
CA LYS A 159 4.72 -15.53 -8.93
C LYS A 159 3.34 -15.98 -9.41
N ALA A 160 2.49 -16.45 -8.52
CA ALA A 160 1.11 -16.83 -8.87
C ALA A 160 0.27 -15.61 -9.28
N ALA A 161 0.39 -14.50 -8.54
CA ALA A 161 -0.28 -13.23 -8.84
C ALA A 161 0.16 -12.65 -10.18
N GLU A 162 1.46 -12.65 -10.48
CA GLU A 162 2.02 -12.22 -11.78
C GLU A 162 1.44 -13.02 -12.95
N LYS A 163 1.37 -14.33 -12.80
CA LYS A 163 0.76 -15.22 -13.81
C LYS A 163 -0.72 -14.90 -14.03
N GLU A 164 -1.45 -14.67 -12.96
CA GLU A 164 -2.88 -14.34 -13.05
C GLU A 164 -3.11 -12.95 -13.67
N LEU A 165 -2.29 -11.95 -13.31
CA LEU A 165 -2.33 -10.63 -13.91
C LEU A 165 -2.06 -10.69 -15.41
N ARG A 166 -0.99 -11.39 -15.83
CA ARG A 166 -0.68 -11.59 -17.27
C ARG A 166 -1.88 -12.19 -18.00
N ARG A 167 -2.44 -13.26 -17.49
CA ARG A 167 -3.61 -13.94 -18.09
C ARG A 167 -4.82 -13.01 -18.26
N ARG A 168 -5.05 -12.11 -17.30
CA ARG A 168 -6.17 -11.16 -17.34
C ARG A 168 -5.92 -10.04 -18.34
N LEU A 169 -4.71 -9.51 -18.37
CA LEU A 169 -4.34 -8.44 -19.30
C LEU A 169 -4.34 -8.92 -20.77
N GLU A 170 -3.86 -10.14 -21.03
CA GLU A 170 -3.94 -10.75 -22.36
C GLU A 170 -5.39 -10.93 -22.84
N LYS A 171 -6.30 -11.33 -21.96
CA LYS A 171 -7.73 -11.47 -22.27
C LYS A 171 -8.45 -10.14 -22.47
N GLY A 172 -7.95 -9.07 -21.85
CA GLY A 172 -8.50 -7.71 -21.94
C GLY A 172 -7.99 -6.89 -23.12
N GLY A 173 -7.15 -7.44 -24.00
CA GLY A 173 -6.69 -6.77 -25.25
C GLY A 173 -5.51 -5.80 -25.07
N GLY A 174 -4.70 -5.94 -24.04
CA GLY A 174 -3.52 -5.11 -23.77
C GLY A 174 -2.22 -5.85 -24.06
N THR A 175 -1.42 -5.27 -24.95
CA THR A 175 -0.01 -5.41 -25.33
C THR A 175 0.87 -6.48 -24.66
N GLU A 176 1.68 -7.13 -25.53
CA GLU A 176 2.76 -8.08 -25.20
C GLU A 176 3.75 -7.49 -24.17
N TRP A 177 3.87 -8.17 -23.04
CA TRP A 177 4.94 -7.93 -22.07
C TRP A 177 6.21 -8.62 -22.58
N THR A 178 7.19 -7.83 -23.05
CA THR A 178 8.54 -8.35 -23.32
C THR A 178 9.25 -8.62 -21.99
N GLU A 179 9.71 -9.86 -21.84
CA GLU A 179 10.61 -10.28 -20.75
C GLU A 179 11.95 -9.54 -20.88
N ASN A 180 12.38 -8.89 -19.81
CA ASN A 180 13.75 -8.45 -19.63
C ASN A 180 14.27 -8.88 -18.25
#